data_0613974a86f21a53e1a5a381f7b3d522
#
_entry.id   0613974a86f21a53e1a5a381f7b3d522
#
_cell.length_a   1.000
_cell.length_b   1.000
_cell.length_c   1.000
_cell.angle_alpha   90.00
_cell.angle_beta   90.00
_cell.angle_gamma   90.00
#
_symmetry.space_group_name_H-M   'P 1'
#
loop_
_entity.id
_entity.type
_entity.pdbx_description
1 polymer ?
#
loop_
_entity_poly.entity_id
_entity_poly.type
_entity_poly.pdbx_seq_one_letter_code
_entity_poly.pdbx_strand_id
1 'polypeptide(L)'
;MKIQFIVCGWWYDEWDGKKNQTEFIDALYELKEENDNLDVMWTCHKTPPKIITEKFDYKEYENIGLEWGAYDKVLNDMDLDDNTFLFFIQDDMVVHDWSFINVCIDHFNLNPTTKVIGNGWNYPWDINPLEEARLSYWLKNGYNWRDYAKEENKHLYEEPLQCWSMRGSFFASKMKYIREVGGFDYVNFPLIEMPDGSDSRDPNGNTSEYLNGYKFTKVFGQQGMKYLSDQYRFSKYMTECGAGS
;
A
#
# COMPACT_ATOMS: atom_id res chain seq x y z
N MET A 1 -1.87 -17.61 -15.36
CA MET A 1 -2.16 -16.80 -14.14
C MET A 1 -1.40 -15.52 -14.32
N LYS A 2 -2.05 -14.37 -14.29
CA LYS A 2 -1.39 -13.07 -14.46
C LYS A 2 -1.01 -12.47 -13.10
N ILE A 3 0.19 -11.93 -13.01
CA ILE A 3 0.73 -11.23 -11.83
C ILE A 3 1.03 -9.80 -12.27
N GLN A 4 0.61 -8.83 -11.50
CA GLN A 4 0.89 -7.42 -11.73
C GLN A 4 1.50 -6.80 -10.47
N PHE A 5 2.73 -6.32 -10.58
CA PHE A 5 3.31 -5.43 -9.58
C PHE A 5 2.90 -4.00 -9.85
N ILE A 6 2.47 -3.31 -8.80
CA ILE A 6 2.26 -1.87 -8.78
C ILE A 6 3.29 -1.30 -7.81
N VAL A 7 4.30 -0.65 -8.32
CA VAL A 7 5.37 -0.06 -7.51
C VAL A 7 5.12 1.42 -7.34
N CYS A 8 4.99 1.89 -6.12
CA CYS A 8 4.92 3.31 -5.83
C CYS A 8 6.33 3.86 -5.60
N GLY A 9 6.79 4.72 -6.52
CA GLY A 9 8.11 5.33 -6.48
C GLY A 9 8.08 6.76 -5.99
N TRP A 10 8.92 7.04 -5.00
CA TRP A 10 9.16 8.37 -4.48
C TRP A 10 10.66 8.70 -4.59
N TRP A 11 11.06 9.34 -5.69
CA TRP A 11 12.46 9.68 -5.91
C TRP A 11 12.86 10.93 -5.15
N TYR A 12 13.84 10.75 -4.27
CA TYR A 12 14.59 11.85 -3.69
C TYR A 12 16.00 11.81 -4.29
N ASP A 13 16.46 12.91 -4.89
CA ASP A 13 17.79 13.00 -5.51
C ASP A 13 18.94 12.85 -4.49
N GLU A 14 18.64 13.01 -3.20
CA GLU A 14 19.57 13.01 -2.07
C GLU A 14 19.43 11.80 -1.14
N TRP A 15 18.65 10.76 -1.54
CA TRP A 15 18.37 9.66 -0.63
C TRP A 15 19.54 8.68 -0.49
N ASP A 16 19.92 8.35 0.76
CA ASP A 16 20.97 7.37 1.08
C ASP A 16 20.64 5.93 0.60
N GLY A 17 19.38 5.68 0.28
CA GLY A 17 18.88 4.40 -0.23
C GLY A 17 19.14 4.08 -1.70
N LYS A 18 19.82 4.92 -2.48
CA LYS A 18 20.05 4.74 -3.93
C LYS A 18 20.59 3.36 -4.31
N LYS A 19 21.47 2.80 -3.52
CA LYS A 19 22.03 1.46 -3.77
C LYS A 19 20.96 0.38 -3.66
N ASN A 20 20.18 0.40 -2.58
CA ASN A 20 19.12 -0.58 -2.34
C ASN A 20 18.01 -0.49 -3.39
N GLN A 21 17.67 0.74 -3.82
CA GLN A 21 16.72 0.94 -4.91
C GLN A 21 17.23 0.39 -6.23
N THR A 22 18.51 0.60 -6.57
CA THR A 22 19.08 0.05 -7.80
C THR A 22 19.03 -1.48 -7.77
N GLU A 23 19.42 -2.10 -6.67
CA GLU A 23 19.35 -3.56 -6.48
C GLU A 23 17.90 -4.08 -6.57
N PHE A 24 16.94 -3.36 -6.00
CA PHE A 24 15.52 -3.69 -6.10
C PHE A 24 15.01 -3.59 -7.55
N ILE A 25 15.34 -2.51 -8.27
CA ILE A 25 14.95 -2.28 -9.65
C ILE A 25 15.53 -3.37 -10.57
N ASP A 26 16.81 -3.70 -10.40
CA ASP A 26 17.48 -4.70 -11.21
C ASP A 26 16.88 -6.09 -10.97
N ALA A 27 16.69 -6.48 -9.71
CA ALA A 27 16.10 -7.76 -9.36
C ALA A 27 14.63 -7.88 -9.82
N LEU A 28 13.85 -6.81 -9.74
CA LEU A 28 12.47 -6.80 -10.22
C LEU A 28 12.42 -6.89 -11.76
N TYR A 29 13.37 -6.28 -12.44
CA TYR A 29 13.50 -6.37 -13.90
C TYR A 29 13.88 -7.80 -14.33
N GLU A 30 14.86 -8.41 -13.70
CA GLU A 30 15.24 -9.80 -13.94
C GLU A 30 14.04 -10.74 -13.73
N LEU A 31 13.32 -10.55 -12.62
CA LEU A 31 12.13 -11.33 -12.31
C LEU A 31 11.04 -11.20 -13.38
N LYS A 32 10.84 -9.99 -13.93
CA LYS A 32 9.90 -9.75 -15.02
C LYS A 32 10.34 -10.44 -16.31
N GLU A 33 11.63 -10.34 -16.69
CA GLU A 33 12.17 -10.95 -17.91
C GLU A 33 12.14 -12.50 -17.87
N GLU A 34 12.21 -13.08 -16.65
CA GLU A 34 12.14 -14.53 -16.47
C GLU A 34 10.71 -15.08 -16.40
N ASN A 35 9.68 -14.22 -16.34
CA ASN A 35 8.30 -14.64 -16.11
C ASN A 35 7.30 -13.95 -17.06
N ASP A 36 6.95 -14.58 -18.15
CA ASP A 36 6.00 -14.07 -19.16
C ASP A 36 4.61 -13.65 -18.61
N ASN A 37 4.26 -14.12 -17.41
CA ASN A 37 2.98 -13.82 -16.75
C ASN A 37 3.08 -12.70 -15.71
N LEU A 38 4.25 -12.08 -15.56
CA LEU A 38 4.52 -11.05 -14.58
C LEU A 38 4.76 -9.71 -15.29
N ASP A 39 3.93 -8.73 -14.94
CA ASP A 39 4.08 -7.35 -15.39
C ASP A 39 4.36 -6.43 -14.23
N VAL A 40 5.03 -5.31 -14.51
CA VAL A 40 5.36 -4.27 -13.55
C VAL A 40 4.90 -2.92 -14.07
N MET A 41 4.15 -2.19 -13.26
CA MET A 41 3.76 -0.81 -13.50
C MET A 41 4.29 0.07 -12.36
N TRP A 42 5.06 1.08 -12.70
CA TRP A 42 5.47 2.11 -11.74
C TRP A 42 4.45 3.24 -11.70
N THR A 43 4.09 3.66 -10.49
CA THR A 43 3.32 4.87 -10.24
C THR A 43 4.17 5.86 -9.48
N CYS A 44 4.29 7.09 -9.99
CA CYS A 44 5.23 8.09 -9.51
C CYS A 44 4.54 9.44 -9.35
N HIS A 45 5.08 10.30 -8.50
CA HIS A 45 4.62 11.68 -8.32
C HIS A 45 5.47 12.71 -9.08
N LYS A 46 6.50 12.23 -9.76
CA LYS A 46 7.35 12.98 -10.69
C LYS A 46 7.98 12.00 -11.66
N THR A 47 8.48 12.50 -12.77
CA THR A 47 9.14 11.67 -13.79
C THR A 47 10.25 10.82 -13.18
N PRO A 48 10.18 9.49 -13.29
CA PRO A 48 11.19 8.62 -12.72
C PRO A 48 12.50 8.67 -13.48
N PRO A 49 13.63 8.27 -12.87
CA PRO A 49 14.93 8.24 -13.53
C PRO A 49 14.98 7.19 -14.63
N LYS A 50 15.97 7.35 -15.54
CA LYS A 50 16.15 6.50 -16.71
C LYS A 50 16.20 5.00 -16.42
N ILE A 51 16.80 4.61 -15.29
CA ILE A 51 16.87 3.20 -14.88
C ILE A 51 15.48 2.55 -14.77
N ILE A 52 14.45 3.32 -14.49
CA ILE A 52 13.06 2.84 -14.47
C ILE A 52 12.43 2.97 -15.84
N THR A 53 12.52 4.16 -16.48
CA THR A 53 11.82 4.41 -17.74
C THR A 53 12.33 3.56 -18.91
N GLU A 54 13.54 3.03 -18.81
CA GLU A 54 14.14 2.11 -19.80
C GLU A 54 13.74 0.64 -19.57
N LYS A 55 13.24 0.28 -18.37
CA LYS A 55 12.93 -1.10 -17.97
C LYS A 55 11.45 -1.38 -17.78
N PHE A 56 10.67 -0.38 -17.39
CA PHE A 56 9.28 -0.56 -16.98
C PHE A 56 8.37 0.50 -17.56
N ASP A 57 7.10 0.14 -17.71
CA ASP A 57 6.03 1.09 -17.91
C ASP A 57 5.79 1.88 -16.63
N TYR A 58 5.45 3.17 -16.76
CA TYR A 58 5.17 4.03 -15.64
C TYR A 58 4.03 5.02 -15.91
N LYS A 59 3.40 5.46 -14.83
CA LYS A 59 2.40 6.53 -14.82
C LYS A 59 2.81 7.59 -13.81
N GLU A 60 2.70 8.85 -14.21
CA GLU A 60 2.96 10.00 -13.36
C GLU A 60 1.64 10.65 -12.94
N TYR A 61 1.46 10.86 -11.64
CA TYR A 61 0.28 11.48 -11.07
C TYR A 61 0.66 12.60 -10.10
N GLU A 62 -0.21 13.60 -10.00
CA GLU A 62 -0.10 14.56 -8.92
C GLU A 62 -0.14 13.84 -7.56
N ASN A 63 0.76 14.27 -6.64
CA ASN A 63 0.83 13.70 -5.30
C ASN A 63 -0.37 14.09 -4.44
N ILE A 64 -1.44 13.35 -4.59
CA ILE A 64 -2.67 13.46 -3.81
C ILE A 64 -2.94 12.11 -3.17
N GLY A 65 -2.90 12.07 -1.84
CA GLY A 65 -3.14 10.84 -1.07
C GLY A 65 -1.95 9.88 -1.00
N LEU A 66 -0.73 10.38 -1.26
CA LEU A 66 0.52 9.61 -1.21
C LEU A 66 0.41 8.30 -2.04
N GLU A 67 0.96 7.19 -1.54
CA GLU A 67 0.93 5.90 -2.22
C GLU A 67 -0.49 5.39 -2.49
N TRP A 68 -1.44 5.61 -1.57
CA TRP A 68 -2.82 5.15 -1.72
C TRP A 68 -3.53 5.84 -2.87
N GLY A 69 -3.32 7.16 -3.01
CA GLY A 69 -3.83 7.92 -4.15
C GLY A 69 -3.19 7.50 -5.46
N ALA A 70 -1.90 7.18 -5.45
CA ALA A 70 -1.19 6.68 -6.63
C ALA A 70 -1.68 5.28 -7.03
N TYR A 71 -1.85 4.37 -6.08
CA TYR A 71 -2.39 3.03 -6.32
C TYR A 71 -3.82 3.08 -6.89
N ASP A 72 -4.69 3.91 -6.32
CA ASP A 72 -6.06 4.02 -6.81
C ASP A 72 -6.12 4.55 -8.24
N LYS A 73 -5.36 5.61 -8.54
CA LYS A 73 -5.34 6.23 -9.88
C LYS A 73 -4.80 5.26 -10.93
N VAL A 74 -3.69 4.59 -10.65
CA VAL A 74 -3.08 3.67 -11.64
C VAL A 74 -3.99 2.49 -11.93
N LEU A 75 -4.67 1.94 -10.93
CA LEU A 75 -5.61 0.83 -11.14
C LEU A 75 -6.82 1.24 -11.97
N ASN A 76 -7.31 2.46 -11.80
CA ASN A 76 -8.41 2.98 -12.61
C ASN A 76 -8.00 3.20 -14.08
N ASP A 77 -6.72 3.40 -14.35
CA ASP A 77 -6.15 3.58 -15.69
C ASP A 77 -5.73 2.27 -16.38
N MET A 78 -5.81 1.13 -15.65
CA MET A 78 -5.39 -0.18 -16.16
C MET A 78 -6.59 -1.08 -16.45
N ASP A 79 -6.57 -1.74 -17.61
CA ASP A 79 -7.53 -2.79 -17.94
C ASP A 79 -7.00 -4.16 -17.49
N LEU A 80 -7.28 -4.53 -16.23
CA LEU A 80 -6.84 -5.76 -15.61
C LEU A 80 -7.97 -6.76 -15.45
N ASP A 81 -7.67 -8.04 -15.70
CA ASP A 81 -8.60 -9.13 -15.44
C ASP A 81 -8.85 -9.30 -13.92
N ASP A 82 -10.08 -9.67 -13.55
CA ASP A 82 -10.49 -9.89 -12.15
C ASP A 82 -9.63 -10.89 -11.38
N ASN A 83 -9.05 -11.87 -12.08
CA ASN A 83 -8.22 -12.89 -11.50
C ASN A 83 -6.73 -12.54 -11.47
N THR A 84 -6.35 -11.35 -11.95
CA THR A 84 -4.96 -10.87 -11.85
C THR A 84 -4.57 -10.73 -10.37
N PHE A 85 -3.46 -11.36 -9.99
CA PHE A 85 -2.83 -11.14 -8.69
C PHE A 85 -2.09 -9.80 -8.71
N LEU A 86 -2.41 -8.95 -7.76
CA LEU A 86 -1.81 -7.64 -7.57
C LEU A 86 -0.86 -7.67 -6.38
N PHE A 87 0.34 -7.16 -6.60
CA PHE A 87 1.34 -6.92 -5.56
C PHE A 87 1.66 -5.44 -5.53
N PHE A 88 1.32 -4.78 -4.43
CA PHE A 88 1.62 -3.37 -4.19
C PHE A 88 2.87 -3.28 -3.32
N ILE A 89 3.82 -2.47 -3.73
CA ILE A 89 5.10 -2.32 -3.03
C ILE A 89 5.63 -0.89 -3.20
N GLN A 90 6.24 -0.35 -2.16
CA GLN A 90 6.97 0.92 -2.24
C GLN A 90 8.41 0.68 -2.67
N ASP A 91 9.02 1.69 -3.30
CA ASP A 91 10.39 1.62 -3.81
C ASP A 91 11.48 1.70 -2.73
N ASP A 92 11.08 1.97 -1.48
CA ASP A 92 11.93 1.94 -0.30
C ASP A 92 12.01 0.57 0.39
N MET A 93 11.44 -0.45 -0.23
CA MET A 93 11.53 -1.83 0.27
C MET A 93 12.83 -2.51 -0.19
N VAL A 94 13.48 -3.20 0.73
CA VAL A 94 14.58 -4.13 0.44
C VAL A 94 14.02 -5.53 0.40
N VAL A 95 13.96 -6.13 -0.78
CA VAL A 95 13.47 -7.49 -0.95
C VAL A 95 14.65 -8.47 -0.85
N HIS A 96 14.60 -9.36 0.14
CA HIS A 96 15.63 -10.36 0.41
C HIS A 96 15.31 -11.71 -0.25
N ASP A 97 14.02 -12.01 -0.44
CA ASP A 97 13.55 -13.30 -0.94
C ASP A 97 12.23 -13.12 -1.72
N TRP A 98 12.32 -13.20 -3.03
CA TRP A 98 11.18 -13.09 -3.95
C TRP A 98 10.18 -14.25 -3.86
N SER A 99 10.51 -15.32 -3.14
CA SER A 99 9.59 -16.45 -2.94
C SER A 99 8.29 -16.07 -2.23
N PHE A 100 8.21 -14.87 -1.62
CA PHE A 100 6.97 -14.34 -1.05
C PHE A 100 5.82 -14.28 -2.07
N ILE A 101 6.12 -14.13 -3.34
CA ILE A 101 5.13 -14.14 -4.44
C ILE A 101 4.37 -15.47 -4.43
N ASN A 102 5.13 -16.57 -4.47
CA ASN A 102 4.54 -17.92 -4.45
C ASN A 102 3.83 -18.18 -3.12
N VAL A 103 4.40 -17.75 -2.00
CA VAL A 103 3.77 -17.88 -0.67
C VAL A 103 2.41 -17.18 -0.64
N CYS A 104 2.29 -15.97 -1.17
CA CYS A 104 1.01 -15.25 -1.25
C CYS A 104 0.02 -15.97 -2.17
N ILE A 105 0.46 -16.38 -3.36
CA ILE A 105 -0.39 -17.08 -4.35
C ILE A 105 -0.91 -18.40 -3.77
N ASP A 106 -0.05 -19.20 -3.18
CA ASP A 106 -0.40 -20.46 -2.55
C ASP A 106 -1.38 -20.25 -1.39
N HIS A 107 -1.15 -19.21 -0.58
CA HIS A 107 -2.06 -18.88 0.49
C HIS A 107 -3.47 -18.51 -0.02
N PHE A 108 -3.58 -17.67 -1.07
CA PHE A 108 -4.87 -17.36 -1.69
C PHE A 108 -5.57 -18.60 -2.26
N ASN A 109 -4.81 -19.54 -2.83
CA ASN A 109 -5.37 -20.75 -3.41
C ASN A 109 -5.86 -21.75 -2.35
N LEU A 110 -5.13 -21.87 -1.24
CA LEU A 110 -5.44 -22.78 -0.13
C LEU A 110 -6.48 -22.20 0.83
N ASN A 111 -6.61 -20.87 0.90
CA ASN A 111 -7.49 -20.17 1.84
C ASN A 111 -8.44 -19.22 1.09
N PRO A 112 -9.55 -19.73 0.52
CA PRO A 112 -10.44 -18.92 -0.31
C PRO A 112 -11.15 -17.79 0.44
N THR A 113 -11.13 -17.79 1.77
CA THR A 113 -11.61 -16.68 2.61
C THR A 113 -10.65 -15.50 2.60
N THR A 114 -9.36 -15.72 2.40
CA THR A 114 -8.36 -14.62 2.36
C THR A 114 -8.54 -13.78 1.10
N LYS A 115 -8.61 -12.48 1.26
CA LYS A 115 -8.79 -11.48 0.20
C LYS A 115 -7.62 -10.52 0.08
N VAL A 116 -6.91 -10.28 1.19
CA VAL A 116 -5.72 -9.44 1.25
C VAL A 116 -4.65 -10.13 2.09
N ILE A 117 -3.41 -10.05 1.62
CA ILE A 117 -2.22 -10.44 2.38
C ILE A 117 -1.31 -9.23 2.40
N GLY A 118 -0.88 -8.80 3.58
CA GLY A 118 -0.07 -7.59 3.64
C GLY A 118 0.79 -7.47 4.88
N ASN A 119 1.60 -6.43 4.86
CA ASN A 119 2.19 -5.90 6.06
C ASN A 119 1.12 -5.06 6.77
N GLY A 120 0.90 -5.29 8.03
CA GLY A 120 -0.08 -4.57 8.82
C GLY A 120 0.34 -4.54 10.28
N TRP A 121 0.01 -3.46 10.95
CA TRP A 121 0.15 -3.39 12.38
C TRP A 121 -1.04 -4.11 13.02
N ASN A 122 -0.72 -5.09 13.84
CA ASN A 122 -1.71 -5.81 14.63
C ASN A 122 -2.08 -4.96 15.87
N TYR A 123 -2.86 -3.91 15.65
CA TYR A 123 -3.43 -3.13 16.75
C TYR A 123 -4.95 -3.24 16.70
N PRO A 124 -5.54 -4.28 17.32
CA PRO A 124 -6.99 -4.41 17.34
C PRO A 124 -7.67 -3.25 18.08
N TRP A 125 -6.96 -2.49 18.93
CA TRP A 125 -7.48 -1.37 19.71
C TRP A 125 -6.42 -0.37 20.18
N ASP A 126 -5.17 -0.74 20.13
CA ASP A 126 -4.09 0.18 20.48
C ASP A 126 -3.77 1.03 19.24
N ILE A 127 -4.65 1.97 18.93
CA ILE A 127 -4.24 3.17 18.24
C ILE A 127 -3.01 3.63 19.03
N ASN A 128 -1.86 3.59 18.39
CA ASN A 128 -0.65 4.18 18.96
C ASN A 128 -1.08 5.54 19.53
N PRO A 129 -0.83 5.83 20.82
CA PRO A 129 -1.26 7.09 21.45
C PRO A 129 -0.89 8.33 20.64
N LEU A 130 0.19 8.26 19.84
CA LEU A 130 0.58 9.30 18.89
C LEU A 130 -0.40 9.42 17.72
N GLU A 131 -0.90 8.31 17.17
CA GLU A 131 -1.87 8.32 16.07
C GLU A 131 -3.23 8.79 16.56
N GLU A 132 -3.66 8.40 17.75
CA GLU A 132 -4.88 8.92 18.38
C GLU A 132 -4.76 10.42 18.64
N ALA A 133 -3.62 10.90 19.10
CA ALA A 133 -3.36 12.32 19.28
C ALA A 133 -3.37 13.07 17.95
N ARG A 134 -2.79 12.50 16.88
CA ARG A 134 -2.79 13.08 15.52
C ARG A 134 -4.19 13.12 14.93
N LEU A 135 -4.94 12.01 14.99
CA LEU A 135 -6.35 11.98 14.55
C LEU A 135 -7.21 12.96 15.34
N SER A 136 -7.02 13.04 16.67
CA SER A 136 -7.72 14.00 17.52
C SER A 136 -7.36 15.44 17.17
N TYR A 137 -6.10 15.71 16.79
CA TYR A 137 -5.66 17.03 16.32
C TYR A 137 -6.39 17.43 15.04
N TRP A 138 -6.46 16.55 14.04
CA TRP A 138 -7.21 16.81 12.82
C TRP A 138 -8.68 17.09 13.06
N LEU A 139 -9.34 16.28 13.89
CA LEU A 139 -10.74 16.47 14.27
C LEU A 139 -10.98 17.82 14.96
N LYS A 140 -10.09 18.24 15.86
CA LYS A 140 -10.16 19.55 16.52
C LYS A 140 -10.00 20.72 15.57
N ASN A 141 -9.29 20.53 14.45
CA ASN A 141 -9.12 21.53 13.40
C ASN A 141 -10.18 21.44 12.29
N GLY A 142 -11.24 20.67 12.50
CA GLY A 142 -12.36 20.56 11.56
C GLY A 142 -12.18 19.57 10.43
N TYR A 143 -11.15 18.73 10.47
CA TYR A 143 -10.89 17.70 9.47
C TYR A 143 -11.38 16.35 9.98
N ASN A 144 -12.43 15.85 9.40
CA ASN A 144 -12.90 14.48 9.64
C ASN A 144 -12.42 13.58 8.50
N TRP A 145 -11.58 12.60 8.79
CA TRP A 145 -11.04 11.69 7.79
C TRP A 145 -12.13 10.93 7.00
N ARG A 146 -13.30 10.70 7.59
CA ARG A 146 -14.43 10.06 6.91
C ARG A 146 -14.99 10.90 5.76
N ASP A 147 -14.82 12.21 5.81
CA ASP A 147 -15.29 13.11 4.77
C ASP A 147 -14.46 13.00 3.48
N TYR A 148 -13.26 12.41 3.57
CA TYR A 148 -12.35 12.17 2.45
C TYR A 148 -12.51 10.81 1.80
N ALA A 149 -13.30 9.92 2.38
CA ALA A 149 -13.69 8.69 1.72
C ALA A 149 -14.47 8.98 0.44
N LYS A 150 -14.34 8.16 -0.57
CA LYS A 150 -15.16 8.25 -1.78
C LYS A 150 -16.64 8.21 -1.40
N GLU A 151 -17.46 9.01 -2.09
CA GLU A 151 -18.88 9.13 -1.76
C GLU A 151 -19.60 7.78 -1.71
N GLU A 152 -19.29 6.92 -2.67
CA GLU A 152 -19.83 5.55 -2.74
C GLU A 152 -19.41 4.66 -1.56
N ASN A 153 -18.31 4.99 -0.88
CA ASN A 153 -17.74 4.21 0.21
C ASN A 153 -18.12 4.74 1.61
N LYS A 154 -18.65 5.96 1.72
CA LYS A 154 -18.96 6.61 3.01
C LYS A 154 -19.83 5.77 3.93
N HIS A 155 -20.82 5.06 3.37
CA HIS A 155 -21.71 4.17 4.12
C HIS A 155 -20.97 3.05 4.87
N LEU A 156 -19.75 2.67 4.45
CA LEU A 156 -18.95 1.66 5.11
C LEU A 156 -18.40 2.13 6.46
N TYR A 157 -18.25 3.44 6.64
CA TYR A 157 -17.59 4.06 7.81
C TYR A 157 -18.54 4.56 8.90
N GLU A 158 -19.83 4.20 8.82
CA GLU A 158 -20.84 4.70 9.75
C GLU A 158 -20.73 4.13 11.16
N GLU A 159 -20.22 2.90 11.30
CA GLU A 159 -20.16 2.19 12.58
C GLU A 159 -18.72 1.94 13.03
N PRO A 160 -18.42 1.97 14.33
CA PRO A 160 -17.13 1.52 14.84
C PRO A 160 -16.86 0.07 14.48
N LEU A 161 -15.68 -0.22 13.96
CA LEU A 161 -15.25 -1.56 13.59
C LEU A 161 -13.82 -1.79 14.08
N GLN A 162 -13.60 -2.93 14.71
CA GLN A 162 -12.24 -3.40 14.95
C GLN A 162 -11.60 -3.79 13.62
N CYS A 163 -10.62 -3.04 13.18
CA CYS A 163 -9.96 -3.26 11.91
C CYS A 163 -8.44 -3.25 12.07
N TRP A 164 -7.77 -3.78 11.06
CA TRP A 164 -6.33 -3.71 10.93
C TRP A 164 -5.97 -2.49 10.10
N SER A 165 -4.92 -1.78 10.47
CA SER A 165 -4.30 -0.85 9.54
C SER A 165 -3.60 -1.64 8.44
N MET A 166 -3.81 -1.25 7.19
CA MET A 166 -3.21 -1.89 6.02
C MET A 166 -2.08 -1.01 5.52
N ARG A 167 -0.83 -1.46 5.65
CA ARG A 167 0.32 -0.65 5.27
C ARG A 167 0.47 -0.56 3.75
N GLY A 168 0.69 0.67 3.27
CA GLY A 168 0.94 0.93 1.85
C GLY A 168 2.29 0.40 1.35
N SER A 169 3.23 0.11 2.28
CA SER A 169 4.56 -0.38 1.92
C SER A 169 4.56 -1.74 1.23
N PHE A 170 3.66 -2.64 1.62
CA PHE A 170 3.44 -3.92 0.93
C PHE A 170 2.09 -4.54 1.24
N PHE A 171 1.38 -4.93 0.20
CA PHE A 171 0.25 -5.86 0.28
C PHE A 171 -0.03 -6.53 -1.07
N ALA A 172 -0.73 -7.67 -1.02
CA ALA A 172 -1.16 -8.41 -2.20
C ALA A 172 -2.68 -8.69 -2.14
N SER A 173 -3.32 -8.69 -3.31
CA SER A 173 -4.74 -8.99 -3.47
C SER A 173 -5.02 -9.53 -4.87
N LYS A 174 -6.30 -9.71 -5.22
CA LYS A 174 -6.73 -9.90 -6.62
C LYS A 174 -7.55 -8.70 -7.07
N MET A 175 -7.49 -8.38 -8.36
CA MET A 175 -8.19 -7.21 -8.90
C MET A 175 -9.68 -7.21 -8.55
N LYS A 176 -10.36 -8.35 -8.61
CA LYS A 176 -11.77 -8.48 -8.22
C LYS A 176 -12.07 -8.03 -6.80
N TYR A 177 -11.16 -8.27 -5.84
CA TYR A 177 -11.36 -7.88 -4.44
C TYR A 177 -11.17 -6.38 -4.25
N ILE A 178 -10.24 -5.77 -5.01
CA ILE A 178 -10.10 -4.31 -5.03
C ILE A 178 -11.37 -3.65 -5.59
N ARG A 179 -11.92 -4.19 -6.69
CA ARG A 179 -13.19 -3.70 -7.26
C ARG A 179 -14.37 -3.90 -6.31
N GLU A 180 -14.43 -5.02 -5.60
CA GLU A 180 -15.50 -5.33 -4.65
C GLU A 180 -15.56 -4.33 -3.48
N VAL A 181 -14.41 -3.80 -3.06
CA VAL A 181 -14.36 -2.73 -2.04
C VAL A 181 -14.45 -1.31 -2.61
N GLY A 182 -14.56 -1.14 -3.93
CA GLY A 182 -14.65 0.18 -4.57
C GLY A 182 -13.32 0.93 -4.64
N GLY A 183 -12.19 0.21 -4.86
CA GLY A 183 -10.85 0.79 -4.95
C GLY A 183 -10.28 1.22 -3.59
N PHE A 184 -9.33 2.14 -3.60
CA PHE A 184 -8.72 2.67 -2.38
C PHE A 184 -9.30 4.04 -2.02
N ASP A 185 -9.43 4.29 -0.70
CA ASP A 185 -9.72 5.61 -0.16
C ASP A 185 -8.43 6.21 0.40
N TYR A 186 -8.31 7.53 0.31
CA TYR A 186 -7.14 8.24 0.80
C TYR A 186 -7.50 9.66 1.24
N VAL A 187 -6.74 10.20 2.17
CA VAL A 187 -6.86 11.57 2.63
C VAL A 187 -5.75 12.43 2.02
N ASN A 188 -6.03 13.71 1.92
CA ASN A 188 -5.07 14.72 1.49
C ASN A 188 -5.28 15.98 2.34
N PHE A 189 -4.96 15.88 3.62
CA PHE A 189 -5.02 17.04 4.51
C PHE A 189 -3.96 18.08 4.11
N PRO A 190 -4.22 19.37 4.36
CA PRO A 190 -3.21 20.41 4.15
C PRO A 190 -1.93 20.08 4.94
N LEU A 191 -0.77 20.35 4.35
CA LEU A 191 0.50 20.26 5.06
C LEU A 191 0.56 21.37 6.11
N ILE A 192 0.55 20.97 7.37
CA ILE A 192 0.69 21.88 8.53
C ILE A 192 1.70 21.29 9.51
N GLU A 193 2.29 22.13 10.31
CA GLU A 193 3.14 21.69 11.41
C GLU A 193 2.28 21.01 12.49
N MET A 194 2.64 19.80 12.85
CA MET A 194 1.97 19.05 13.90
C MET A 194 2.50 19.47 15.29
N PRO A 195 1.73 19.23 16.37
CA PRO A 195 2.16 19.60 17.73
C PRO A 195 3.49 18.98 18.19
N ASP A 196 3.90 17.88 17.57
CA ASP A 196 5.17 17.19 17.82
C ASP A 196 6.31 17.70 16.94
N GLY A 197 6.08 18.75 16.12
CA GLY A 197 7.07 19.32 15.20
C GLY A 197 7.23 18.57 13.88
N SER A 198 6.51 17.46 13.68
CA SER A 198 6.46 16.77 12.39
C SER A 198 5.55 17.51 11.40
N ASP A 199 5.68 17.21 10.11
CA ASP A 199 4.70 17.68 9.12
C ASP A 199 3.52 16.71 9.01
N SER A 200 2.48 17.12 8.31
CA SER A 200 1.24 16.36 8.19
C SER A 200 1.26 15.28 7.10
N ARG A 201 2.42 14.95 6.51
CA ARG A 201 2.51 13.88 5.50
C ARG A 201 2.29 12.52 6.11
N ASP A 202 2.96 12.22 7.24
CA ASP A 202 2.79 10.95 7.94
C ASP A 202 1.34 10.69 8.37
N PRO A 203 0.63 11.68 8.97
CA PRO A 203 -0.79 11.49 9.27
C PRO A 203 -1.65 11.19 8.04
N ASN A 204 -1.34 11.76 6.87
CA ASN A 204 -2.07 11.46 5.64
C ASN A 204 -1.91 9.99 5.23
N GLY A 205 -0.68 9.47 5.25
CA GLY A 205 -0.39 8.06 4.97
C GLY A 205 -1.07 7.13 5.97
N ASN A 206 -0.80 7.33 7.24
CA ASN A 206 -1.38 6.51 8.32
C ASN A 206 -2.92 6.52 8.31
N THR A 207 -3.54 7.68 8.07
CA THR A 207 -5.01 7.78 8.00
C THR A 207 -5.55 7.00 6.80
N SER A 208 -4.89 7.07 5.65
CA SER A 208 -5.26 6.31 4.46
C SER A 208 -5.10 4.79 4.66
N GLU A 209 -4.04 4.35 5.34
CA GLU A 209 -3.87 2.96 5.78
C GLU A 209 -5.03 2.48 6.66
N TYR A 210 -5.49 3.34 7.56
CA TYR A 210 -6.63 3.07 8.44
C TYR A 210 -7.94 2.96 7.66
N LEU A 211 -8.20 3.90 6.76
CA LEU A 211 -9.38 3.89 5.89
C LEU A 211 -9.47 2.58 5.11
N ASN A 212 -8.38 2.20 4.46
CA ASN A 212 -8.38 1.00 3.64
C ASN A 212 -8.46 -0.27 4.50
N GLY A 213 -7.74 -0.35 5.61
CA GLY A 213 -7.85 -1.47 6.55
C GLY A 213 -9.28 -1.63 7.08
N TYR A 214 -9.93 -0.53 7.45
CA TYR A 214 -11.32 -0.52 7.88
C TYR A 214 -12.26 -1.02 6.77
N LYS A 215 -12.17 -0.45 5.59
CA LYS A 215 -13.02 -0.77 4.44
C LYS A 215 -12.93 -2.24 4.05
N PHE A 216 -11.71 -2.75 3.89
CA PHE A 216 -11.48 -4.15 3.58
C PHE A 216 -11.99 -5.09 4.67
N THR A 217 -11.78 -4.72 5.95
CA THR A 217 -12.30 -5.52 7.06
C THR A 217 -13.83 -5.49 7.12
N LYS A 218 -14.46 -4.36 6.81
CA LYS A 218 -15.93 -4.24 6.77
C LYS A 218 -16.55 -5.15 5.71
N VAL A 219 -15.92 -5.20 4.53
CA VAL A 219 -16.45 -5.99 3.40
C VAL A 219 -16.15 -7.48 3.55
N PHE A 220 -14.93 -7.84 3.96
CA PHE A 220 -14.47 -9.23 3.94
C PHE A 220 -14.41 -9.89 5.32
N GLY A 221 -14.62 -9.14 6.38
CA GLY A 221 -14.37 -9.58 7.76
C GLY A 221 -12.88 -9.73 8.06
N GLN A 222 -12.55 -9.96 9.33
CA GLN A 222 -11.15 -10.13 9.75
C GLN A 222 -10.48 -11.36 9.12
N GLN A 223 -11.25 -12.42 8.85
CA GLN A 223 -10.75 -13.62 8.17
C GLN A 223 -10.31 -13.38 6.72
N GLY A 224 -10.78 -12.30 6.11
CA GLY A 224 -10.36 -11.88 4.76
C GLY A 224 -8.99 -11.21 4.74
N MET A 225 -8.48 -10.79 5.89
CA MET A 225 -7.22 -10.06 6.04
C MET A 225 -6.16 -10.97 6.64
N LYS A 226 -5.04 -11.16 5.94
CA LYS A 226 -3.91 -11.95 6.40
C LYS A 226 -2.63 -11.13 6.42
N TYR A 227 -1.94 -11.10 7.54
CA TYR A 227 -0.70 -10.36 7.72
C TYR A 227 0.51 -11.30 7.74
N LEU A 228 1.52 -10.96 6.95
CA LEU A 228 2.76 -11.75 6.86
C LEU A 228 3.59 -11.67 8.14
N SER A 229 3.43 -10.62 8.93
CA SER A 229 4.18 -10.40 10.16
C SER A 229 4.00 -11.50 11.21
N ASP A 230 2.82 -12.13 11.28
CA ASP A 230 2.50 -13.07 12.36
C ASP A 230 2.99 -14.49 12.11
N GLN A 231 2.83 -15.01 10.89
CA GLN A 231 3.13 -16.42 10.58
C GLN A 231 4.33 -16.61 9.66
N TYR A 232 4.61 -15.64 8.81
CA TYR A 232 5.59 -15.79 7.74
C TYR A 232 6.86 -14.98 7.99
N ARG A 233 6.97 -14.28 9.13
CA ARG A 233 8.11 -13.40 9.45
C ARG A 233 8.42 -12.49 8.27
N PHE A 234 7.63 -11.45 8.09
CA PHE A 234 7.74 -10.50 6.98
C PHE A 234 9.19 -10.07 6.72
N SER A 235 9.97 -9.83 7.77
CA SER A 235 11.40 -9.51 7.71
C SER A 235 12.28 -10.56 7.04
N LYS A 236 11.78 -11.79 6.85
CA LYS A 236 12.48 -12.82 6.06
C LYS A 236 12.46 -12.50 4.57
N TYR A 237 11.38 -11.87 4.10
CA TYR A 237 11.16 -11.60 2.69
C TYR A 237 11.59 -10.20 2.32
N MET A 238 11.26 -9.22 3.14
CA MET A 238 11.57 -7.82 2.87
C MET A 238 11.61 -6.97 4.14
N THR A 239 12.32 -5.84 4.06
CA THR A 239 12.39 -4.83 5.13
C THR A 239 12.24 -3.44 4.51
N GLU A 240 11.72 -2.49 5.28
CA GLU A 240 11.67 -1.09 4.87
C GLU A 240 13.05 -0.44 5.05
N CYS A 241 13.50 0.35 4.07
CA CYS A 241 14.70 1.17 4.22
C CYS A 241 14.49 2.20 5.34
N GLY A 242 15.40 2.25 6.30
CA GLY A 242 15.32 3.16 7.44
C GLY A 242 14.54 2.63 8.65
N ALA A 243 13.90 1.48 8.59
CA ALA A 243 13.34 0.81 9.75
C ALA A 243 14.42 0.00 10.48
N GLY A 244 15.29 0.69 11.22
CA GLY A 244 16.23 0.06 12.13
C GLY A 244 17.70 0.19 11.71
N SER A 245 18.24 1.34 11.89
CA SER A 245 19.66 1.54 12.21
C SER A 245 19.78 1.97 13.67
#